data_67eb7da98d82d822f0387a7d097a3fd0
#
_entry.id   67eb7da98d82d822f0387a7d097a3fd0
#
_cell.length_a   1.000
_cell.length_b   1.000
_cell.length_c   1.000
_cell.angle_alpha   90.00
_cell.angle_beta   90.00
_cell.angle_gamma   90.00
#
_symmetry.space_group_name_H-M   'P 1'
#
loop_
_entity.id
_entity.type
_entity.pdbx_description
1 polymer ?
#
loop_
_entity_poly.entity_id
_entity_poly.type
_entity_poly.pdbx_seq_one_letter_code
_entity_poly.pdbx_strand_id
1 'polypeptide(L)'
;MNQNVEGIFRMIRKESNAGVGYSVVELGGVRHVFVAAAARRGTTIYEQAEDALGTIERLIKKEIAPGSIVMQSVFLRDLADQAACREIMRDFYGKEMPATTYIPQPPCEGKLLAIEALGVGRGQGEVEIVRKGQHTVIARHDGITWVHVADIHCGKEAGSVYDRTISAFRLADQRLAAAGFGFEEVVRTWLYLGDITAMEGQAQRYRELNRARTDFYRNLKFIPGLTPPGWARQVFPASTGIGAEGKDVTISCMAMRSDRPGAVLVPLENPAQTSAYDYAHQYGSESPKFCRAMAVAVGDFATTFIS
;
A
#
# COMPACT_ATOMS: atom_id res chain seq x y z
N MET A 1 2.17 21.82 24.23
CA MET A 1 2.40 20.75 25.22
C MET A 1 3.17 19.66 24.52
N ASN A 2 4.49 19.71 24.61
CA ASN A 2 5.39 18.65 24.16
C ASN A 2 5.44 17.60 25.25
N GLN A 3 4.62 16.56 25.16
CA GLN A 3 4.84 15.35 25.94
C GLN A 3 5.58 14.36 25.03
N ASN A 4 6.70 13.90 25.52
CA ASN A 4 7.65 12.98 24.93
C ASN A 4 6.98 11.81 24.19
N VAL A 5 7.13 11.78 22.88
CA VAL A 5 6.74 10.66 22.03
C VAL A 5 7.89 9.64 21.91
N GLU A 6 8.95 9.79 22.69
CA GLU A 6 10.18 8.98 22.59
C GLU A 6 10.08 7.51 23.04
N GLY A 7 8.91 7.06 23.59
CA GLY A 7 8.78 5.70 24.13
C GLY A 7 7.95 4.70 23.30
N ILE A 8 7.32 5.11 22.19
CA ILE A 8 6.21 4.35 21.60
C ILE A 8 6.62 3.49 20.39
N PHE A 9 7.79 3.71 19.78
CA PHE A 9 8.18 2.99 18.57
C PHE A 9 9.19 1.88 18.88
N ARG A 10 8.75 0.64 18.82
CA ARG A 10 9.67 -0.49 18.88
C ARG A 10 9.94 -1.03 17.47
N MET A 11 10.81 -0.33 16.72
CA MET A 11 11.45 -0.91 15.55
C MET A 11 12.41 -2.01 16.02
N ILE A 12 12.14 -3.26 15.66
CA ILE A 12 13.02 -4.37 16.05
C ILE A 12 14.29 -4.35 15.21
N ARG A 13 14.16 -4.09 13.88
CA ARG A 13 15.29 -4.11 12.96
C ARG A 13 15.01 -3.28 11.71
N LYS A 14 16.05 -2.63 11.22
CA LYS A 14 16.10 -2.03 9.89
C LYS A 14 17.46 -2.32 9.29
N GLU A 15 17.47 -2.95 8.12
CA GLU A 15 18.70 -3.27 7.38
C GLU A 15 18.54 -2.89 5.91
N SER A 16 19.65 -2.44 5.32
CA SER A 16 19.76 -2.18 3.90
C SER A 16 21.14 -2.59 3.43
N ASN A 17 21.20 -3.46 2.43
CA ASN A 17 22.42 -3.84 1.75
C ASN A 17 22.13 -4.10 0.27
N ALA A 18 23.15 -4.41 -0.54
CA ALA A 18 23.05 -4.57 -1.99
C ALA A 18 21.80 -5.37 -2.40
N GLY A 19 20.83 -4.70 -3.02
CA GLY A 19 19.63 -5.30 -3.61
C GLY A 19 18.49 -5.61 -2.63
N VAL A 20 18.64 -5.38 -1.31
CA VAL A 20 17.56 -5.59 -0.35
C VAL A 20 17.56 -4.58 0.77
N GLY A 21 16.38 -4.03 1.08
CA GLY A 21 16.13 -3.23 2.25
C GLY A 21 14.91 -3.77 2.99
N TYR A 22 14.95 -3.86 4.32
CA TYR A 22 13.79 -4.29 5.07
C TYR A 22 13.72 -3.66 6.46
N SER A 23 12.50 -3.59 7.00
CA SER A 23 12.25 -3.21 8.38
C SER A 23 11.32 -4.22 9.04
N VAL A 24 11.54 -4.48 10.31
CA VAL A 24 10.69 -5.33 11.15
C VAL A 24 10.14 -4.48 12.28
N VAL A 25 8.83 -4.44 12.39
CA VAL A 25 8.13 -3.78 13.49
C VAL A 25 7.25 -4.79 14.23
N GLU A 26 7.04 -4.58 15.51
CA GLU A 26 6.11 -5.37 16.30
C GLU A 26 4.86 -4.55 16.59
N LEU A 27 3.71 -5.12 16.35
CA LEU A 27 2.41 -4.53 16.61
C LEU A 27 1.52 -5.59 17.28
N GLY A 28 1.21 -5.38 18.57
CA GLY A 28 0.35 -6.29 19.30
C GLY A 28 0.87 -7.72 19.44
N GLY A 29 2.19 -7.90 19.62
CA GLY A 29 2.79 -9.23 19.73
C GLY A 29 2.96 -9.98 18.41
N VAL A 30 2.64 -9.35 17.29
CA VAL A 30 2.79 -9.85 15.92
C VAL A 30 3.83 -9.01 15.19
N ARG A 31 4.66 -9.63 14.39
CA ARG A 31 5.69 -8.96 13.61
C ARG A 31 5.21 -8.67 12.20
N HIS A 32 5.45 -7.45 11.77
CA HIS A 32 5.26 -6.99 10.40
C HIS A 32 6.63 -6.76 9.76
N VAL A 33 6.85 -7.30 8.57
CA VAL A 33 8.08 -7.11 7.80
C VAL A 33 7.75 -6.37 6.52
N PHE A 34 8.37 -5.21 6.34
CA PHE A 34 8.34 -4.46 5.09
C PHE A 34 9.66 -4.71 4.39
N VAL A 35 9.63 -5.20 3.17
CA VAL A 35 10.83 -5.55 2.40
C VAL A 35 10.74 -4.99 0.98
N ALA A 36 11.86 -4.44 0.49
CA ALA A 36 12.08 -4.13 -0.91
C ALA A 36 13.28 -4.96 -1.39
N ALA A 37 13.07 -5.77 -2.42
CA ALA A 37 14.08 -6.63 -3.00
C ALA A 37 14.19 -6.41 -4.51
N ALA A 38 15.39 -6.03 -4.97
CA ALA A 38 15.78 -6.06 -6.36
C ALA A 38 16.69 -7.27 -6.61
N ALA A 39 16.59 -7.86 -7.80
CA ALA A 39 17.45 -8.98 -8.17
C ALA A 39 18.93 -8.58 -8.14
N ARG A 40 19.77 -9.41 -7.56
CA ARG A 40 21.23 -9.24 -7.53
C ARG A 40 21.93 -10.01 -8.63
N ARG A 41 21.29 -11.02 -9.17
CA ARG A 41 21.78 -11.93 -10.23
C ARG A 41 20.66 -12.29 -11.18
N GLY A 42 21.08 -12.87 -12.31
CA GLY A 42 20.17 -13.27 -13.38
C GLY A 42 20.08 -12.22 -14.50
N THR A 43 19.81 -12.72 -15.69
CA THR A 43 19.68 -11.94 -16.92
C THR A 43 18.29 -12.02 -17.52
N THR A 44 17.52 -13.03 -17.14
CA THR A 44 16.14 -13.25 -17.57
C THR A 44 15.16 -12.86 -16.46
N ILE A 45 13.89 -12.64 -16.83
CA ILE A 45 12.83 -12.35 -15.87
C ILE A 45 12.67 -13.49 -14.85
N TYR A 46 12.81 -14.74 -15.28
CA TYR A 46 12.72 -15.92 -14.42
C TYR A 46 13.83 -15.94 -13.37
N GLU A 47 15.10 -15.79 -13.78
CA GLU A 47 16.25 -15.79 -12.89
C GLU A 47 16.20 -14.63 -11.89
N GLN A 48 15.80 -13.44 -12.35
CA GLN A 48 15.69 -12.27 -11.48
C GLN A 48 14.53 -12.40 -10.49
N ALA A 49 13.39 -12.93 -10.93
CA ALA A 49 12.26 -13.20 -10.04
C ALA A 49 12.61 -14.24 -8.97
N GLU A 50 13.28 -15.33 -9.36
CA GLU A 50 13.73 -16.36 -8.43
C GLU A 50 14.70 -15.80 -7.36
N ASP A 51 15.68 -14.96 -7.76
CA ASP A 51 16.62 -14.35 -6.81
C ASP A 51 15.92 -13.37 -5.84
N ALA A 52 15.00 -12.54 -6.34
CA ALA A 52 14.24 -11.60 -5.51
C ALA A 52 13.28 -12.32 -4.56
N LEU A 53 12.48 -13.27 -5.06
CA LEU A 53 11.55 -14.07 -4.27
C LEU A 53 12.28 -14.93 -3.23
N GLY A 54 13.36 -15.59 -3.61
CA GLY A 54 14.18 -16.36 -2.68
C GLY A 54 14.82 -15.51 -1.58
N THR A 55 15.11 -14.23 -1.89
CA THR A 55 15.59 -13.28 -0.87
C THR A 55 14.47 -12.91 0.11
N ILE A 56 13.27 -12.62 -0.39
CA ILE A 56 12.09 -12.34 0.44
C ILE A 56 11.75 -13.57 1.31
N GLU A 57 11.72 -14.75 0.73
CA GLU A 57 11.42 -15.99 1.47
C GLU A 57 12.37 -16.22 2.64
N ARG A 58 13.68 -16.06 2.42
CA ARG A 58 14.69 -16.17 3.50
C ARG A 58 14.45 -15.16 4.63
N LEU A 59 14.07 -13.91 4.29
CA LEU A 59 13.75 -12.89 5.27
C LEU A 59 12.50 -13.24 6.07
N ILE A 60 11.44 -13.69 5.40
CA ILE A 60 10.20 -14.13 6.06
C ILE A 60 10.49 -15.28 7.02
N LYS A 61 11.23 -16.29 6.58
CA LYS A 61 11.64 -17.42 7.43
C LYS A 61 12.46 -16.97 8.64
N LYS A 62 13.36 -16.02 8.46
CA LYS A 62 14.23 -15.49 9.52
C LYS A 62 13.47 -14.65 10.55
N GLU A 63 12.60 -13.75 10.09
CA GLU A 63 12.08 -12.66 10.93
C GLU A 63 10.68 -12.95 11.51
N ILE A 64 9.84 -13.69 10.79
CA ILE A 64 8.42 -13.84 11.12
C ILE A 64 7.88 -15.28 11.02
N ALA A 65 8.74 -16.30 10.94
CA ALA A 65 8.24 -17.69 10.84
C ALA A 65 7.55 -18.19 12.13
N PRO A 66 6.37 -18.86 12.03
CA PRO A 66 5.58 -18.99 10.83
C PRO A 66 4.90 -17.68 10.46
N GLY A 67 5.04 -17.27 9.19
CA GLY A 67 4.48 -16.03 8.67
C GLY A 67 4.31 -16.08 7.16
N SER A 68 3.60 -15.12 6.62
CA SER A 68 3.25 -15.08 5.21
C SER A 68 3.33 -13.66 4.65
N ILE A 69 3.59 -13.53 3.36
CA ILE A 69 3.38 -12.29 2.64
C ILE A 69 1.88 -12.07 2.46
N VAL A 70 1.39 -10.90 2.80
CA VAL A 70 -0.02 -10.52 2.70
C VAL A 70 -0.28 -9.57 1.54
N MET A 71 0.71 -8.75 1.19
CA MET A 71 0.62 -7.80 0.08
C MET A 71 1.97 -7.66 -0.61
N GLN A 72 1.98 -7.47 -1.93
CA GLN A 72 3.20 -7.13 -2.67
C GLN A 72 2.92 -6.25 -3.88
N SER A 73 3.93 -5.47 -4.27
CA SER A 73 4.00 -4.70 -5.50
C SER A 73 5.19 -5.18 -6.32
N VAL A 74 4.95 -5.56 -7.56
CA VAL A 74 5.96 -6.05 -8.50
C VAL A 74 6.17 -5.00 -9.57
N PHE A 75 7.30 -4.31 -9.51
CA PHE A 75 7.72 -3.33 -10.49
C PHE A 75 8.41 -4.04 -11.65
N LEU A 76 7.95 -3.79 -12.86
CA LEU A 76 8.43 -4.42 -14.08
C LEU A 76 9.05 -3.38 -15.01
N ARG A 77 10.21 -3.71 -15.60
CA ARG A 77 10.85 -2.88 -16.60
C ARG A 77 10.06 -2.83 -17.91
N ASP A 78 9.45 -3.95 -18.28
CA ASP A 78 8.68 -4.08 -19.52
C ASP A 78 7.30 -4.71 -19.21
N LEU A 79 6.26 -4.09 -19.72
CA LEU A 79 4.88 -4.59 -19.60
C LEU A 79 4.72 -5.97 -20.29
N ALA A 80 5.51 -6.26 -21.31
CA ALA A 80 5.51 -7.56 -21.99
C ALA A 80 5.86 -8.73 -21.05
N ASP A 81 6.65 -8.48 -20.01
CA ASP A 81 7.02 -9.48 -19.00
C ASP A 81 5.91 -9.78 -17.97
N GLN A 82 4.82 -9.00 -17.96
CA GLN A 82 3.78 -9.12 -16.93
C GLN A 82 3.12 -10.50 -16.90
N ALA A 83 2.86 -11.11 -18.06
CA ALA A 83 2.23 -12.42 -18.13
C ALA A 83 3.12 -13.51 -17.53
N ALA A 84 4.41 -13.53 -17.92
CA ALA A 84 5.41 -14.45 -17.38
C ALA A 84 5.59 -14.23 -15.85
N CYS A 85 5.65 -12.98 -15.43
CA CYS A 85 5.78 -12.65 -14.01
C CYS A 85 4.58 -13.13 -13.19
N ARG A 86 3.34 -13.01 -13.70
CA ARG A 86 2.14 -13.56 -13.06
C ARG A 86 2.20 -15.08 -12.90
N GLU A 87 2.73 -15.79 -13.87
CA GLU A 87 2.93 -17.25 -13.82
C GLU A 87 3.96 -17.60 -12.74
N ILE A 88 5.13 -16.97 -12.76
CA ILE A 88 6.18 -17.16 -11.75
C ILE A 88 5.64 -16.95 -10.33
N MET A 89 4.88 -15.88 -10.10
CA MET A 89 4.29 -15.60 -8.79
C MET A 89 3.29 -16.67 -8.36
N ARG A 90 2.44 -17.15 -9.28
CA ARG A 90 1.48 -18.25 -9.00
C ARG A 90 2.19 -19.55 -8.65
N ASP A 91 3.24 -19.88 -9.38
CA ASP A 91 4.02 -21.11 -9.14
C ASP A 91 4.75 -21.04 -7.80
N PHE A 92 5.31 -19.88 -7.46
CA PHE A 92 6.05 -19.68 -6.21
C PHE A 92 5.14 -19.71 -4.98
N TYR A 93 4.01 -19.00 -5.00
CA TYR A 93 3.13 -18.85 -3.83
C TYR A 93 2.03 -19.91 -3.77
N GLY A 94 1.61 -20.46 -4.90
CA GLY A 94 0.51 -21.40 -4.96
C GLY A 94 -0.77 -20.84 -4.30
N LYS A 95 -1.26 -21.55 -3.28
CA LYS A 95 -2.44 -21.14 -2.49
C LYS A 95 -2.17 -19.97 -1.55
N GLU A 96 -0.89 -19.68 -1.27
CA GLU A 96 -0.45 -18.64 -0.36
C GLU A 96 -0.24 -17.28 -1.09
N MET A 97 -0.81 -17.12 -2.29
CA MET A 97 -0.67 -15.91 -3.11
C MET A 97 -1.06 -14.65 -2.33
N PRO A 98 -0.17 -13.65 -2.19
CA PRO A 98 -0.50 -12.36 -1.58
C PRO A 98 -1.37 -11.50 -2.49
N ALA A 99 -1.99 -10.47 -1.94
CA ALA A 99 -2.59 -9.40 -2.73
C ALA A 99 -1.48 -8.71 -3.54
N THR A 100 -1.44 -8.93 -4.85
CA THR A 100 -0.31 -8.56 -5.72
C THR A 100 -0.72 -7.54 -6.76
N THR A 101 0.04 -6.43 -6.85
CA THR A 101 -0.07 -5.42 -7.92
C THR A 101 1.14 -5.51 -8.84
N TYR A 102 0.91 -5.49 -10.14
CA TYR A 102 1.97 -5.45 -11.15
C TYR A 102 2.03 -4.04 -11.75
N ILE A 103 3.21 -3.42 -11.67
CA ILE A 103 3.38 -2.01 -11.99
C ILE A 103 4.39 -1.90 -13.13
N PRO A 104 3.98 -1.42 -14.32
CA PRO A 104 4.90 -1.17 -15.42
C PRO A 104 5.70 0.11 -15.14
N GLN A 105 6.71 -0.02 -14.30
CA GLN A 105 7.66 1.02 -13.96
C GLN A 105 9.05 0.40 -13.82
N PRO A 106 10.02 0.82 -14.65
CA PRO A 106 11.36 0.27 -14.62
C PRO A 106 12.01 0.39 -13.24
N PRO A 107 12.51 -0.71 -12.66
CA PRO A 107 13.32 -0.64 -11.45
C PRO A 107 14.65 0.06 -11.70
N CYS A 108 15.29 0.51 -10.62
CA CYS A 108 16.62 1.09 -10.67
C CYS A 108 17.68 0.09 -11.21
N GLU A 109 18.81 0.62 -11.66
CA GLU A 109 19.98 -0.16 -12.09
C GLU A 109 19.73 -1.14 -13.26
N GLY A 110 18.72 -0.87 -14.10
CA GLY A 110 18.43 -1.68 -15.28
C GLY A 110 17.91 -3.09 -14.97
N LYS A 111 17.42 -3.34 -13.77
CA LYS A 111 16.79 -4.61 -13.41
C LYS A 111 15.49 -4.81 -14.18
N LEU A 112 15.13 -6.08 -14.40
CA LEU A 112 13.87 -6.45 -15.07
C LEU A 112 12.68 -6.34 -14.12
N LEU A 113 12.91 -6.64 -12.83
CA LEU A 113 11.91 -6.47 -11.79
C LEU A 113 12.52 -6.09 -10.45
N ALA A 114 11.66 -5.50 -9.60
CA ALA A 114 11.87 -5.36 -8.17
C ALA A 114 10.55 -5.65 -7.45
N ILE A 115 10.62 -6.10 -6.21
CA ILE A 115 9.44 -6.47 -5.42
C ILE A 115 9.47 -5.72 -4.09
N GLU A 116 8.40 -5.00 -3.78
CA GLU A 116 8.09 -4.54 -2.44
C GLU A 116 7.04 -5.47 -1.84
N ALA A 117 7.23 -5.91 -0.61
CA ALA A 117 6.31 -6.84 0.05
C ALA A 117 6.12 -6.51 1.52
N LEU A 118 4.90 -6.78 2.00
CA LEU A 118 4.52 -6.75 3.40
C LEU A 118 4.23 -8.18 3.85
N GLY A 119 4.97 -8.63 4.85
CA GLY A 119 4.77 -9.91 5.53
C GLY A 119 4.26 -9.72 6.95
N VAL A 120 3.44 -10.65 7.40
CA VAL A 120 2.92 -10.71 8.77
C VAL A 120 3.16 -12.11 9.33
N GLY A 121 3.61 -12.19 10.56
CA GLY A 121 3.88 -13.47 11.15
C GLY A 121 4.05 -13.41 12.65
N ARG A 122 4.32 -14.58 13.19
CA ARG A 122 4.32 -14.82 14.61
C ARG A 122 5.44 -14.06 15.32
N GLY A 123 5.04 -13.21 16.27
CA GLY A 123 5.89 -12.83 17.40
C GLY A 123 5.55 -13.72 18.59
N GLN A 124 4.83 -13.16 19.57
CA GLN A 124 4.24 -13.92 20.69
C GLN A 124 2.73 -14.22 20.45
N GLY A 125 2.12 -13.57 19.46
CA GLY A 125 0.70 -13.70 19.11
C GLY A 125 0.44 -14.65 17.96
N GLU A 126 -0.82 -15.02 17.77
CA GLU A 126 -1.28 -15.80 16.62
C GLU A 126 -1.77 -14.86 15.51
N VAL A 127 -1.61 -15.31 14.26
CA VAL A 127 -2.06 -14.60 13.07
C VAL A 127 -2.95 -15.51 12.25
N GLU A 128 -4.16 -15.06 11.99
CA GLU A 128 -5.05 -15.68 11.00
C GLU A 128 -4.91 -14.93 9.67
N ILE A 129 -4.65 -15.65 8.57
CA ILE A 129 -4.58 -15.08 7.23
C ILE A 129 -5.64 -15.76 6.35
N VAL A 130 -6.54 -14.95 5.79
CA VAL A 130 -7.60 -15.40 4.89
C VAL A 130 -7.43 -14.74 3.53
N ARG A 131 -7.39 -15.54 2.47
CA ARG A 131 -7.29 -15.06 1.09
C ARG A 131 -8.65 -15.11 0.41
N LYS A 132 -9.14 -13.96 -0.06
CA LYS A 132 -10.42 -13.84 -0.79
C LYS A 132 -10.17 -13.53 -2.26
N GLY A 133 -10.08 -14.59 -3.07
CA GLY A 133 -9.74 -14.50 -4.48
C GLY A 133 -8.29 -14.03 -4.68
N GLN A 134 -8.02 -13.40 -5.84
CA GLN A 134 -6.66 -13.03 -6.26
C GLN A 134 -6.18 -11.67 -5.75
N HIS A 135 -7.09 -10.84 -5.25
CA HIS A 135 -6.82 -9.42 -5.01
C HIS A 135 -6.98 -8.99 -3.55
N THR A 136 -7.46 -9.88 -2.67
CA THR A 136 -7.79 -9.49 -1.30
C THR A 136 -7.23 -10.49 -0.30
N VAL A 137 -6.46 -9.98 0.65
CA VAL A 137 -5.94 -10.75 1.79
C VAL A 137 -6.36 -10.07 3.08
N ILE A 138 -6.86 -10.85 4.02
CA ILE A 138 -7.24 -10.40 5.37
C ILE A 138 -6.24 -11.01 6.34
N ALA A 139 -5.65 -10.19 7.20
CA ALA A 139 -4.81 -10.63 8.31
C ALA A 139 -5.44 -10.18 9.63
N ARG A 140 -5.64 -11.12 10.56
CA ARG A 140 -6.21 -10.85 11.88
C ARG A 140 -5.23 -11.26 12.95
N HIS A 141 -4.98 -10.38 13.88
CA HIS A 141 -4.16 -10.67 15.04
C HIS A 141 -4.47 -9.66 16.16
N ASP A 142 -4.42 -10.11 17.39
CA ASP A 142 -4.46 -9.27 18.59
C ASP A 142 -5.59 -8.19 18.57
N GLY A 143 -6.79 -8.58 18.13
CA GLY A 143 -7.95 -7.67 18.02
C GLY A 143 -7.83 -6.61 16.93
N ILE A 144 -6.87 -6.77 16.00
CA ILE A 144 -6.69 -5.92 14.82
C ILE A 144 -7.00 -6.75 13.57
N THR A 145 -7.76 -6.18 12.66
CA THR A 145 -8.01 -6.75 11.33
C THR A 145 -7.47 -5.81 10.26
N TRP A 146 -6.60 -6.34 9.41
CA TRP A 146 -6.08 -5.68 8.21
C TRP A 146 -6.70 -6.29 6.97
N VAL A 147 -7.08 -5.46 6.02
CA VAL A 147 -7.51 -5.89 4.69
C VAL A 147 -6.62 -5.24 3.64
N HIS A 148 -5.97 -6.08 2.85
CA HIS A 148 -5.12 -5.68 1.74
C HIS A 148 -5.83 -5.95 0.43
N VAL A 149 -6.02 -4.91 -0.38
CA VAL A 149 -6.64 -4.99 -1.70
C VAL A 149 -5.65 -4.49 -2.74
N ALA A 150 -5.41 -5.26 -3.79
CA ALA A 150 -4.36 -4.98 -4.77
C ALA A 150 -4.84 -5.15 -6.22
N ASP A 151 -4.11 -4.55 -7.16
CA ASP A 151 -4.29 -4.69 -8.61
C ASP A 151 -5.72 -4.33 -9.08
N ILE A 152 -6.27 -3.26 -8.54
CA ILE A 152 -7.62 -2.80 -8.90
C ILE A 152 -7.54 -1.81 -10.05
N HIS A 153 -8.06 -2.22 -11.18
CA HIS A 153 -8.17 -1.43 -12.40
C HIS A 153 -9.50 -1.73 -13.11
N CYS A 154 -9.99 -0.81 -13.92
CA CYS A 154 -11.30 -0.91 -14.56
C CYS A 154 -11.28 -1.59 -15.94
N GLY A 155 -10.13 -2.13 -16.38
CA GLY A 155 -9.99 -2.71 -17.70
C GLY A 155 -9.97 -1.68 -18.85
N LYS A 156 -9.94 -2.17 -20.09
CA LYS A 156 -9.69 -1.35 -21.30
C LYS A 156 -10.86 -0.45 -21.75
N GLU A 157 -12.04 -0.64 -21.22
CA GLU A 157 -13.27 0.03 -21.68
C GLU A 157 -13.52 1.42 -21.06
N ALA A 158 -12.74 1.82 -20.10
CA ALA A 158 -12.97 3.07 -19.40
C ALA A 158 -12.46 4.27 -20.21
N GLY A 159 -13.27 5.31 -20.26
CA GLY A 159 -13.01 6.58 -20.94
C GLY A 159 -11.78 7.36 -20.40
N SER A 160 -12.03 8.56 -19.88
CA SER A 160 -11.00 9.45 -19.34
C SER A 160 -10.31 8.90 -18.09
N VAL A 161 -9.17 9.50 -17.69
CA VAL A 161 -8.52 9.21 -16.39
C VAL A 161 -9.50 9.38 -15.23
N TYR A 162 -10.36 10.40 -15.30
CA TYR A 162 -11.38 10.61 -14.29
C TYR A 162 -12.31 9.39 -14.16
N ASP A 163 -12.87 8.91 -15.28
CA ASP A 163 -13.81 7.78 -15.28
C ASP A 163 -13.14 6.49 -14.80
N ARG A 164 -11.91 6.23 -15.27
CA ARG A 164 -11.10 5.08 -14.83
C ARG A 164 -10.82 5.13 -13.34
N THR A 165 -10.49 6.30 -12.81
CA THR A 165 -10.18 6.50 -11.39
C THR A 165 -11.43 6.26 -10.52
N ILE A 166 -12.58 6.84 -10.89
CA ILE A 166 -13.86 6.60 -10.19
C ILE A 166 -14.22 5.12 -10.21
N SER A 167 -14.09 4.48 -11.36
CA SER A 167 -14.41 3.05 -11.52
C SER A 167 -13.47 2.18 -10.68
N ALA A 168 -12.18 2.48 -10.65
CA ALA A 168 -11.21 1.76 -9.83
C ALA A 168 -11.49 1.94 -8.33
N PHE A 169 -11.81 3.15 -7.87
CA PHE A 169 -12.21 3.38 -6.47
C PHE A 169 -13.49 2.63 -6.09
N ARG A 170 -14.51 2.63 -6.94
CA ARG A 170 -15.75 1.87 -6.72
C ARG A 170 -15.49 0.36 -6.65
N LEU A 171 -14.61 -0.16 -7.50
CA LEU A 171 -14.24 -1.57 -7.47
C LEU A 171 -13.43 -1.92 -6.21
N ALA A 172 -12.53 -1.03 -5.77
CA ALA A 172 -11.82 -1.20 -4.50
C ALA A 172 -12.79 -1.23 -3.31
N ASP A 173 -13.78 -0.32 -3.27
CA ASP A 173 -14.84 -0.30 -2.26
C ASP A 173 -15.66 -1.60 -2.26
N GLN A 174 -16.06 -2.10 -3.43
CA GLN A 174 -16.74 -3.39 -3.55
C GLN A 174 -15.89 -4.57 -3.01
N ARG A 175 -14.57 -4.56 -3.24
CA ARG A 175 -13.66 -5.57 -2.71
C ARG A 175 -13.53 -5.50 -1.19
N LEU A 176 -13.47 -4.28 -0.65
CA LEU A 176 -13.49 -4.05 0.79
C LEU A 176 -14.82 -4.51 1.39
N ALA A 177 -15.96 -4.14 0.79
CA ALA A 177 -17.28 -4.57 1.24
C ALA A 177 -17.43 -6.10 1.26
N ALA A 178 -16.91 -6.81 0.26
CA ALA A 178 -16.86 -8.27 0.25
C ALA A 178 -16.00 -8.87 1.38
N ALA A 179 -15.07 -8.08 1.94
CA ALA A 179 -14.27 -8.43 3.12
C ALA A 179 -14.93 -7.97 4.45
N GLY A 180 -16.08 -7.28 4.39
CA GLY A 180 -16.79 -6.75 5.55
C GLY A 180 -16.27 -5.38 6.01
N PHE A 181 -15.61 -4.62 5.12
CA PHE A 181 -15.04 -3.29 5.36
C PHE A 181 -15.67 -2.24 4.46
N GLY A 182 -15.72 -0.98 4.93
CA GLY A 182 -16.02 0.17 4.08
C GLY A 182 -14.74 0.88 3.63
N PHE A 183 -14.87 1.73 2.60
CA PHE A 183 -13.72 2.52 2.13
C PHE A 183 -13.26 3.56 3.17
N GLU A 184 -14.13 3.97 4.09
CA GLU A 184 -13.81 4.85 5.23
C GLU A 184 -12.79 4.25 6.21
N GLU A 185 -12.57 2.93 6.18
CA GLU A 185 -11.59 2.24 7.02
C GLU A 185 -10.20 2.13 6.34
N VAL A 186 -10.06 2.69 5.13
CA VAL A 186 -8.79 2.71 4.41
C VAL A 186 -7.81 3.66 5.09
N VAL A 187 -6.62 3.17 5.38
CA VAL A 187 -5.52 3.91 6.01
C VAL A 187 -4.42 4.26 5.04
N ARG A 188 -4.30 3.53 3.93
CA ARG A 188 -3.25 3.69 2.92
C ARG A 188 -3.76 3.38 1.53
N THR A 189 -3.38 4.22 0.54
CA THR A 189 -3.63 3.98 -0.89
C THR A 189 -2.35 4.13 -1.70
N TRP A 190 -2.21 3.33 -2.74
CA TRP A 190 -1.22 3.47 -3.81
C TRP A 190 -1.96 3.65 -5.12
N LEU A 191 -1.63 4.73 -5.83
CA LEU A 191 -2.28 5.13 -7.07
C LEU A 191 -1.22 5.11 -8.18
N TYR A 192 -1.30 4.16 -9.07
CA TYR A 192 -0.41 4.03 -10.22
C TYR A 192 -1.12 4.57 -11.45
N LEU A 193 -0.54 5.59 -12.06
CA LEU A 193 -1.14 6.30 -13.17
C LEU A 193 -0.20 6.30 -14.38
N GLY A 194 -0.62 5.66 -15.44
CA GLY A 194 0.10 5.70 -16.72
C GLY A 194 0.20 7.12 -17.25
N ASP A 195 1.37 7.50 -17.76
CA ASP A 195 1.64 8.84 -18.31
C ASP A 195 1.21 9.99 -17.38
N ILE A 196 1.52 9.88 -16.08
CA ILE A 196 1.01 10.75 -14.99
C ILE A 196 1.14 12.25 -15.27
N THR A 197 2.20 12.66 -15.97
CA THR A 197 2.47 14.07 -16.30
C THR A 197 1.87 14.51 -17.64
N ALA A 198 1.37 13.59 -18.46
CA ALA A 198 0.80 13.90 -19.77
C ALA A 198 -0.49 14.69 -19.65
N MET A 199 -0.83 15.41 -20.72
CA MET A 199 -2.11 16.10 -20.86
C MET A 199 -3.19 15.13 -21.37
N GLU A 200 -4.40 15.28 -20.82
CA GLU A 200 -5.62 14.67 -21.34
C GLU A 200 -6.64 15.78 -21.54
N GLY A 201 -6.85 16.17 -22.78
CA GLY A 201 -7.58 17.39 -23.11
C GLY A 201 -6.84 18.64 -22.60
N GLN A 202 -7.50 19.40 -21.74
CA GLN A 202 -6.92 20.65 -21.18
C GLN A 202 -6.33 20.47 -19.78
N ALA A 203 -6.41 19.26 -19.19
CA ALA A 203 -5.93 18.99 -17.86
C ALA A 203 -4.81 17.93 -17.86
N GLN A 204 -3.89 18.04 -16.91
CA GLN A 204 -2.91 17.00 -16.68
C GLN A 204 -3.60 15.76 -16.09
N ARG A 205 -3.21 14.56 -16.53
CA ARG A 205 -3.77 13.27 -16.06
C ARG A 205 -3.78 13.16 -14.54
N TYR A 206 -2.74 13.59 -13.88
CA TYR A 206 -2.69 13.60 -12.40
C TYR A 206 -3.74 14.54 -11.77
N ARG A 207 -4.08 15.65 -12.41
CA ARG A 207 -5.16 16.55 -11.92
C ARG A 207 -6.53 15.88 -12.06
N GLU A 208 -6.77 15.16 -13.15
CA GLU A 208 -8.01 14.42 -13.35
C GLU A 208 -8.16 13.27 -12.34
N LEU A 209 -7.08 12.56 -12.03
CA LEU A 209 -7.06 11.58 -10.94
C LEU A 209 -7.42 12.23 -9.59
N ASN A 210 -6.83 13.39 -9.27
CA ASN A 210 -7.11 14.09 -8.03
C ASN A 210 -8.55 14.61 -7.95
N ARG A 211 -9.12 15.06 -9.05
CA ARG A 211 -10.54 15.45 -9.14
C ARG A 211 -11.45 14.26 -8.85
N ALA A 212 -11.21 13.14 -9.51
CA ALA A 212 -11.96 11.90 -9.27
C ALA A 212 -11.84 11.44 -7.81
N ARG A 213 -10.63 11.46 -7.24
CA ARG A 213 -10.42 11.12 -5.83
C ARG A 213 -11.19 12.05 -4.89
N THR A 214 -11.18 13.36 -5.15
CA THR A 214 -11.93 14.34 -4.36
C THR A 214 -13.43 14.06 -4.42
N ASP A 215 -13.97 13.76 -5.60
CA ASP A 215 -15.39 13.44 -5.76
C ASP A 215 -15.77 12.14 -5.09
N PHE A 216 -14.95 11.11 -5.19
CA PHE A 216 -15.20 9.85 -4.52
C PHE A 216 -15.14 9.98 -2.99
N TYR A 217 -14.20 10.78 -2.45
CA TYR A 217 -14.02 10.97 -1.00
C TYR A 217 -15.01 11.95 -0.37
N ARG A 218 -15.82 12.67 -1.16
CA ARG A 218 -16.62 13.81 -0.71
C ARG A 218 -17.47 13.55 0.54
N ASN A 219 -18.05 12.36 0.65
CA ASN A 219 -18.94 12.00 1.76
C ASN A 219 -18.32 10.97 2.72
N LEU A 220 -17.07 10.60 2.52
CA LEU A 220 -16.39 9.64 3.38
C LEU A 220 -15.82 10.33 4.62
N LYS A 221 -16.04 9.72 5.77
CA LYS A 221 -15.41 10.09 7.04
C LYS A 221 -14.42 8.98 7.40
N PHE A 222 -13.16 9.18 7.09
CA PHE A 222 -12.13 8.16 7.27
C PHE A 222 -11.83 7.86 8.73
N ILE A 223 -11.43 6.61 8.99
CA ILE A 223 -11.01 6.05 10.28
C ILE A 223 -12.00 6.31 11.41
N PRO A 224 -13.28 5.96 11.24
CA PRO A 224 -14.32 6.23 12.22
C PRO A 224 -13.96 5.57 13.57
N GLY A 225 -14.03 6.37 14.64
CA GLY A 225 -13.74 5.90 16.00
C GLY A 225 -12.26 5.68 16.35
N LEU A 226 -11.34 5.86 15.39
CA LEU A 226 -9.89 5.66 15.60
C LEU A 226 -9.08 6.96 15.54
N THR A 227 -9.71 8.12 15.33
CA THR A 227 -9.02 9.42 15.39
C THR A 227 -8.63 9.76 16.83
N PRO A 228 -7.49 10.43 17.06
CA PRO A 228 -7.11 10.87 18.39
C PRO A 228 -8.18 11.79 19.02
N PRO A 229 -8.38 11.75 20.33
CA PRO A 229 -9.29 12.66 21.03
C PRO A 229 -8.97 14.13 20.70
N GLY A 230 -10.00 14.92 20.38
CA GLY A 230 -9.84 16.34 20.03
C GLY A 230 -9.33 16.61 18.61
N TRP A 231 -9.19 15.59 17.75
CA TRP A 231 -8.81 15.79 16.36
C TRP A 231 -9.93 16.50 15.58
N ALA A 232 -9.67 17.74 15.15
CA ALA A 232 -10.69 18.60 14.54
C ALA A 232 -10.62 18.64 12.99
N ARG A 233 -9.52 18.15 12.39
CA ARG A 233 -9.33 18.20 10.93
C ARG A 233 -9.94 16.97 10.25
N GLN A 234 -10.39 17.15 9.01
CA GLN A 234 -10.76 16.01 8.16
C GLN A 234 -9.54 15.11 7.96
N VAL A 235 -9.74 13.80 8.04
CA VAL A 235 -8.69 12.81 7.83
C VAL A 235 -8.83 12.23 6.44
N PHE A 236 -7.69 11.96 5.80
CA PHE A 236 -7.60 11.19 4.57
C PHE A 236 -6.52 10.11 4.71
N PRO A 237 -6.59 9.01 3.96
CA PRO A 237 -5.55 8.00 3.96
C PRO A 237 -4.18 8.57 3.59
N ALA A 238 -3.11 7.98 4.10
CA ALA A 238 -1.80 8.19 3.49
C ALA A 238 -1.83 7.68 2.05
N SER A 239 -1.26 8.43 1.10
CA SER A 239 -1.38 8.09 -0.32
C SER A 239 -0.12 8.41 -1.11
N THR A 240 0.30 7.49 -1.96
CA THR A 240 1.36 7.70 -2.95
C THR A 240 0.74 7.67 -4.34
N GLY A 241 1.04 8.69 -5.15
CA GLY A 241 0.74 8.73 -6.58
C GLY A 241 2.03 8.49 -7.37
N ILE A 242 2.08 7.43 -8.14
CA ILE A 242 3.28 7.01 -8.89
C ILE A 242 2.95 6.97 -10.38
N GLY A 243 3.87 7.51 -11.21
CA GLY A 243 3.81 7.37 -12.65
C GLY A 243 4.13 5.93 -13.06
N ALA A 244 3.42 5.42 -14.04
CA ALA A 244 3.65 4.12 -14.64
C ALA A 244 3.65 4.25 -16.17
N GLU A 245 4.12 3.24 -16.88
CA GLU A 245 3.95 3.18 -18.33
C GLU A 245 2.51 2.84 -18.72
N GLY A 246 2.12 3.21 -19.94
CA GLY A 246 0.77 2.98 -20.45
C GLY A 246 -0.22 4.07 -20.06
N LYS A 247 -1.50 3.77 -20.08
CA LYS A 247 -2.58 4.74 -19.87
C LYS A 247 -3.55 4.37 -18.76
N ASP A 248 -3.31 3.27 -18.07
CA ASP A 248 -4.23 2.75 -17.07
C ASP A 248 -4.10 3.46 -15.72
N VAL A 249 -5.14 3.29 -14.91
CA VAL A 249 -5.16 3.64 -13.49
C VAL A 249 -5.28 2.35 -12.70
N THR A 250 -4.31 2.09 -11.84
CA THR A 250 -4.35 0.94 -10.93
C THR A 250 -4.31 1.45 -9.49
N ILE A 251 -5.18 0.90 -8.64
CA ILE A 251 -5.27 1.26 -7.23
C ILE A 251 -4.98 0.03 -6.38
N SER A 252 -4.23 0.25 -5.31
CA SER A 252 -4.11 -0.69 -4.21
C SER A 252 -4.38 0.04 -2.91
N CYS A 253 -4.97 -0.64 -1.94
CA CYS A 253 -5.26 -0.02 -0.65
C CYS A 253 -5.12 -1.02 0.49
N MET A 254 -4.98 -0.45 1.69
CA MET A 254 -4.96 -1.18 2.95
C MET A 254 -5.95 -0.51 3.89
N ALA A 255 -6.86 -1.32 4.45
CA ALA A 255 -7.83 -0.90 5.45
C ALA A 255 -7.52 -1.57 6.80
N MET A 256 -7.94 -0.92 7.89
CA MET A 256 -7.71 -1.42 9.24
C MET A 256 -8.93 -1.18 10.11
N ARG A 257 -9.25 -2.18 10.93
CA ARG A 257 -10.18 -2.08 12.06
C ARG A 257 -9.50 -2.61 13.33
N SER A 258 -9.80 -2.04 14.47
CA SER A 258 -9.31 -2.52 15.75
C SER A 258 -10.42 -2.53 16.78
N ASP A 259 -10.55 -3.65 17.49
CA ASP A 259 -11.42 -3.80 18.66
C ASP A 259 -10.63 -3.54 19.97
N ARG A 260 -9.35 -3.15 19.86
CA ARG A 260 -8.50 -2.86 21.00
C ARG A 260 -8.81 -1.49 21.61
N PRO A 261 -9.04 -1.41 22.93
CA PRO A 261 -9.14 -0.12 23.61
C PRO A 261 -7.87 0.72 23.41
N GLY A 262 -8.03 2.00 23.11
CA GLY A 262 -6.91 2.93 22.93
C GLY A 262 -6.17 2.81 21.60
N ALA A 263 -6.67 2.01 20.65
CA ALA A 263 -6.16 2.06 19.29
C ALA A 263 -6.46 3.43 18.67
N VAL A 264 -5.43 4.05 18.06
CA VAL A 264 -5.58 5.35 17.40
C VAL A 264 -4.81 5.36 16.08
N LEU A 265 -5.37 6.07 15.11
CA LEU A 265 -4.76 6.35 13.82
C LEU A 265 -4.47 7.85 13.72
N VAL A 266 -3.21 8.20 13.57
CA VAL A 266 -2.76 9.59 13.59
C VAL A 266 -2.28 9.98 12.19
N PRO A 267 -3.02 10.85 11.46
CA PRO A 267 -2.52 11.43 10.23
C PRO A 267 -1.31 12.31 10.54
N LEU A 268 -0.23 12.09 9.80
CA LEU A 268 1.01 12.85 9.97
C LEU A 268 1.25 13.73 8.74
N GLU A 269 1.71 14.95 8.99
CA GLU A 269 2.16 15.89 7.97
C GLU A 269 3.66 16.19 8.17
N ASN A 270 4.35 16.53 7.09
CA ASN A 270 5.74 16.97 7.18
C ASN A 270 5.75 18.49 7.37
N PRO A 271 6.25 19.02 8.50
CA PRO A 271 6.28 20.46 8.76
C PRO A 271 7.19 21.24 7.80
N ALA A 272 8.12 20.57 7.12
CA ALA A 272 8.98 21.16 6.10
C ALA A 272 8.34 21.21 4.70
N GLN A 273 7.11 20.71 4.54
CA GLN A 273 6.38 20.68 3.27
C GLN A 273 5.02 21.36 3.42
N THR A 274 4.56 22.03 2.37
CA THR A 274 3.17 22.48 2.30
C THR A 274 2.24 21.28 2.42
N SER A 275 1.28 21.35 3.34
CA SER A 275 0.26 20.30 3.47
C SER A 275 -0.47 20.10 2.15
N ALA A 276 -0.81 18.85 1.83
CA ALA A 276 -1.57 18.54 0.62
C ALA A 276 -2.93 19.26 0.58
N TYR A 277 -3.50 19.57 1.74
CA TYR A 277 -4.76 20.32 1.87
C TYR A 277 -4.65 21.78 1.45
N ASP A 278 -3.44 22.34 1.52
CA ASP A 278 -3.16 23.78 1.36
C ASP A 278 -2.44 24.09 0.03
N TYR A 279 -2.45 23.14 -0.91
CA TYR A 279 -1.86 23.38 -2.23
C TYR A 279 -2.59 24.50 -2.95
N ALA A 280 -1.83 25.46 -3.47
CA ALA A 280 -2.36 26.61 -4.17
C ALA A 280 -3.16 26.18 -5.42
N HIS A 281 -4.25 26.91 -5.73
CA HIS A 281 -5.14 26.64 -6.86
C HIS A 281 -4.43 26.60 -8.23
N GLN A 282 -3.25 27.23 -8.36
CA GLN A 282 -2.44 27.11 -9.57
C GLN A 282 -2.02 25.67 -9.90
N TYR A 283 -1.96 24.77 -8.90
CA TYR A 283 -1.61 23.36 -9.09
C TYR A 283 -2.83 22.49 -9.43
N GLY A 284 -4.05 22.97 -9.27
CA GLY A 284 -5.30 22.30 -9.58
C GLY A 284 -6.50 23.01 -8.95
N SER A 285 -7.69 22.82 -9.49
CA SER A 285 -8.93 23.36 -8.93
C SER A 285 -9.26 22.78 -7.55
N GLU A 286 -8.75 21.58 -7.27
CA GLU A 286 -8.94 20.84 -6.03
C GLU A 286 -7.60 20.45 -5.42
N SER A 287 -7.44 20.67 -4.12
CA SER A 287 -6.27 20.18 -3.39
C SER A 287 -6.31 18.65 -3.29
N PRO A 288 -5.17 17.97 -3.43
CA PRO A 288 -5.11 16.52 -3.26
C PRO A 288 -5.58 16.08 -1.86
N LYS A 289 -6.37 15.03 -1.80
CA LYS A 289 -6.96 14.51 -0.54
C LYS A 289 -6.12 13.33 -0.04
N PHE A 290 -5.06 13.61 0.73
CA PHE A 290 -4.22 12.60 1.39
C PHE A 290 -3.43 13.22 2.55
N CYS A 291 -3.00 12.41 3.52
CA CYS A 291 -1.96 12.78 4.48
C CYS A 291 -0.60 12.21 4.06
N ARG A 292 0.49 12.79 4.61
CA ARG A 292 1.86 12.38 4.27
C ARG A 292 2.24 11.04 4.87
N ALA A 293 1.66 10.69 6.02
CA ALA A 293 1.80 9.39 6.62
C ALA A 293 0.60 9.11 7.53
N MET A 294 0.40 7.84 7.85
CA MET A 294 -0.56 7.38 8.85
C MET A 294 0.18 6.58 9.90
N ALA A 295 0.22 7.08 11.13
CA ALA A 295 0.71 6.31 12.26
C ALA A 295 -0.43 5.50 12.87
N VAL A 296 -0.16 4.23 13.16
CA VAL A 296 -1.07 3.30 13.85
C VAL A 296 -0.48 3.03 15.21
N ALA A 297 -1.17 3.42 16.27
CA ALA A 297 -0.76 3.15 17.64
C ALA A 297 -1.79 2.26 18.32
N VAL A 298 -1.32 1.21 19.01
CA VAL A 298 -2.15 0.26 19.76
C VAL A 298 -1.43 -0.08 21.05
N GLY A 299 -1.89 0.47 22.19
CA GLY A 299 -1.18 0.37 23.45
C GLY A 299 0.21 0.99 23.34
N ASP A 300 1.25 0.23 23.71
CA ASP A 300 2.66 0.67 23.67
C ASP A 300 3.33 0.45 22.30
N PHE A 301 2.59 0.03 21.28
CA PHE A 301 3.11 -0.27 19.95
C PHE A 301 2.63 0.74 18.93
N ALA A 302 3.51 1.11 18.01
CA ALA A 302 3.13 1.94 16.87
C ALA A 302 3.90 1.56 15.60
N THR A 303 3.27 1.78 14.45
CA THR A 303 3.90 1.70 13.13
C THR A 303 3.44 2.88 12.28
N THR A 304 4.20 3.23 11.25
CA THR A 304 3.89 4.37 10.40
C THR A 304 3.96 3.98 8.94
N PHE A 305 2.90 4.25 8.21
CA PHE A 305 2.82 4.11 6.76
C PHE A 305 3.05 5.48 6.12
N ILE A 306 4.23 5.66 5.51
CA ILE A 306 4.62 6.91 4.84
C ILE A 306 4.10 6.89 3.40
N SER A 307 3.64 8.05 2.92
CA SER A 307 3.22 8.25 1.52
C SER A 307 4.38 8.63 0.61
#